data_06a2fb7b235067e93d1409a5da6fb1de
#
_entry.id   06a2fb7b235067e93d1409a5da6fb1de
#
_cell.length_a   1.000
_cell.length_b   1.000
_cell.length_c   1.000
_cell.angle_alpha   90.00
_cell.angle_beta   90.00
_cell.angle_gamma   90.00
#
_symmetry.space_group_name_H-M   'P 1'
#
loop_
_entity.id
_entity.type
_entity.pdbx_description
1 polymer ?
#
loop_
_entity_poly.entity_id
_entity_poly.type
_entity_poly.pdbx_seq_one_letter_code
_entity_poly.pdbx_strand_id
1 'polypeptide(L)'
;MHDYKTASPDRYRLLKEFARENRMNPTLAEQVLWEYLRAGQIGLRVLRQHIVGDYIVDFLLPDINLVIEVDGAYHAERQQEEDDELREQDLNKLNYNVIRFSNEEVLHDIDNVIDKISGELQCNE
;
A
#
# COMPACT_ATOMS: atom_id res chain seq x y z
N MET A 1 1.73 23.97 -13.24
CA MET A 1 1.27 23.91 -11.86
C MET A 1 1.85 22.68 -11.16
N HIS A 2 2.30 22.88 -10.00
CA HIS A 2 2.84 21.78 -9.24
C HIS A 2 1.72 20.85 -8.76
N ASP A 3 1.89 19.57 -9.02
CA ASP A 3 0.95 18.57 -8.52
C ASP A 3 1.33 18.20 -7.08
N TYR A 4 0.50 18.60 -6.14
CA TYR A 4 0.77 18.34 -4.74
C TYR A 4 0.70 16.84 -4.36
N LYS A 5 0.31 15.97 -5.27
CA LYS A 5 0.36 14.53 -5.06
C LYS A 5 1.75 13.97 -5.28
N THR A 6 2.67 14.78 -5.76
CA THR A 6 4.05 14.36 -5.95
C THR A 6 4.95 15.09 -4.95
N ALA A 7 6.04 14.45 -4.59
CA ALA A 7 7.08 15.05 -3.78
C ALA A 7 7.85 16.08 -4.61
N SER A 8 8.73 16.86 -3.96
CA SER A 8 9.66 17.72 -4.68
C SER A 8 10.52 16.88 -5.63
N PRO A 9 11.09 17.48 -6.68
CA PRO A 9 11.85 16.70 -7.67
C PRO A 9 12.97 15.84 -7.08
N ASP A 10 13.71 16.38 -6.13
CA ASP A 10 14.81 15.63 -5.52
C ASP A 10 14.31 14.48 -4.65
N ARG A 11 13.28 14.76 -3.88
CA ARG A 11 12.67 13.74 -3.02
C ARG A 11 11.97 12.67 -3.86
N TYR A 12 11.33 13.07 -4.94
CA TYR A 12 10.65 12.14 -5.82
C TYR A 12 11.65 11.16 -6.46
N ARG A 13 12.80 11.66 -6.89
CA ARG A 13 13.84 10.82 -7.46
C ARG A 13 14.32 9.78 -6.46
N LEU A 14 14.53 10.20 -5.22
CA LEU A 14 14.96 9.31 -4.15
C LEU A 14 13.90 8.26 -3.84
N LEU A 15 12.63 8.67 -3.80
CA LEU A 15 11.52 7.75 -3.59
C LEU A 15 11.41 6.73 -4.72
N LYS A 16 11.66 7.14 -5.96
CA LYS A 16 11.65 6.21 -7.10
C LYS A 16 12.72 5.13 -6.93
N GLU A 17 13.89 5.50 -6.46
CA GLU A 17 14.95 4.55 -6.21
C GLU A 17 14.56 3.56 -5.12
N PHE A 18 14.02 4.05 -4.02
CA PHE A 18 13.54 3.20 -2.93
C PHE A 18 12.41 2.28 -3.38
N ALA A 19 11.47 2.80 -4.14
CA ALA A 19 10.37 1.98 -4.65
C ALA A 19 10.89 0.85 -5.54
N ARG A 20 11.87 1.15 -6.38
CA ARG A 20 12.49 0.15 -7.23
C ARG A 20 13.17 -0.94 -6.41
N GLU A 21 13.94 -0.54 -5.40
CA GLU A 21 14.60 -1.48 -4.50
C GLU A 21 13.57 -2.37 -3.79
N ASN A 22 12.49 -1.78 -3.32
CA ASN A 22 11.44 -2.53 -2.65
C ASN A 22 10.78 -3.55 -3.57
N ARG A 23 10.58 -3.20 -4.84
CA ARG A 23 10.02 -4.15 -5.81
C ARG A 23 10.96 -5.31 -6.10
N MET A 24 12.26 -5.07 -6.02
CA MET A 24 13.28 -6.10 -6.24
C MET A 24 13.49 -6.97 -5.01
N ASN A 25 13.15 -6.47 -3.84
CA ASN A 25 13.38 -7.17 -2.56
C ASN A 25 12.11 -7.19 -1.71
N PRO A 26 11.01 -7.78 -2.20
CA PRO A 26 9.76 -7.80 -1.44
C PRO A 26 9.88 -8.73 -0.22
N THR A 27 9.11 -8.43 0.83
CA THR A 27 8.98 -9.35 1.95
C THR A 27 8.18 -10.57 1.52
N LEU A 28 8.26 -11.64 2.31
CA LEU A 28 7.49 -12.84 2.00
C LEU A 28 5.99 -12.57 1.96
N ALA A 29 5.48 -11.80 2.92
CA ALA A 29 4.06 -11.47 2.94
C ALA A 29 3.66 -10.66 1.70
N GLU A 30 4.48 -9.71 1.28
CA GLU A 30 4.23 -8.95 0.05
C GLU A 30 4.20 -9.84 -1.17
N GLN A 31 5.11 -10.82 -1.24
CA GLN A 31 5.13 -11.78 -2.35
C GLN A 31 3.86 -12.62 -2.38
N VAL A 32 3.44 -13.12 -1.23
CA VAL A 32 2.23 -13.93 -1.13
C VAL A 32 1.01 -13.13 -1.58
N LEU A 33 0.85 -11.93 -1.05
CA LEU A 33 -0.28 -11.09 -1.42
C LEU A 33 -0.27 -10.72 -2.90
N TRP A 34 0.90 -10.38 -3.43
CA TRP A 34 1.05 -10.04 -4.83
C TRP A 34 0.58 -11.16 -5.76
N GLU A 35 0.87 -12.41 -5.40
CA GLU A 35 0.44 -13.55 -6.22
C GLU A 35 -1.09 -13.65 -6.34
N TYR A 36 -1.83 -13.14 -5.35
CA TYR A 36 -3.29 -13.11 -5.39
C TYR A 36 -3.84 -11.86 -6.09
N LEU A 37 -3.07 -10.79 -6.13
CA LEU A 37 -3.55 -9.51 -6.68
C LEU A 37 -3.17 -9.29 -8.14
N ARG A 38 -2.09 -9.90 -8.59
CA ARG A 38 -1.52 -9.63 -9.92
C ARG A 38 -2.40 -10.17 -11.04
N ALA A 39 -2.09 -9.68 -12.26
CA ALA A 39 -2.70 -10.19 -13.50
C ALA A 39 -4.23 -10.08 -13.55
N GLY A 40 -4.77 -9.06 -12.90
CA GLY A 40 -6.20 -8.79 -12.97
C GLY A 40 -7.08 -9.80 -12.22
N GLN A 41 -6.49 -10.60 -11.34
CA GLN A 41 -7.25 -11.63 -10.62
C GLN A 41 -8.41 -11.07 -9.81
N ILE A 42 -8.28 -9.83 -9.33
CA ILE A 42 -9.36 -9.19 -8.58
C ILE A 42 -10.20 -8.24 -9.43
N GLY A 43 -9.95 -8.21 -10.74
CA GLY A 43 -10.73 -7.40 -11.67
C GLY A 43 -10.27 -5.96 -11.81
N LEU A 44 -9.27 -5.51 -11.08
CA LEU A 44 -8.74 -4.16 -11.16
C LEU A 44 -7.23 -4.18 -11.26
N ARG A 45 -6.68 -3.09 -11.78
CA ARG A 45 -5.25 -2.90 -11.87
C ARG A 45 -4.66 -2.69 -10.46
N VAL A 46 -3.53 -3.33 -10.19
CA VAL A 46 -2.82 -3.20 -8.93
C VAL A 46 -1.38 -2.79 -9.21
N LEU A 47 -0.93 -1.73 -8.57
CA LEU A 47 0.44 -1.25 -8.66
C LEU A 47 1.17 -1.56 -7.36
N ARG A 48 2.44 -1.94 -7.47
CA ARG A 48 3.28 -2.24 -6.29
C ARG A 48 4.25 -1.13 -6.01
N GLN A 49 4.51 -0.88 -4.73
CA GLN A 49 5.53 0.06 -4.29
C GLN A 49 5.42 1.36 -5.09
N HIS A 50 4.25 1.95 -5.02
CA HIS A 50 3.93 3.13 -5.79
C HIS A 50 4.06 4.39 -4.93
N ILE A 51 4.50 5.49 -5.54
CA ILE A 51 4.69 6.75 -4.83
C ILE A 51 3.38 7.51 -4.81
N VAL A 52 2.92 7.86 -3.61
CA VAL A 52 1.75 8.71 -3.40
C VAL A 52 2.18 9.82 -2.45
N GLY A 53 2.23 11.05 -2.94
CA GLY A 53 2.76 12.17 -2.18
C GLY A 53 4.22 11.93 -1.80
N ASP A 54 4.50 11.93 -0.51
CA ASP A 54 5.84 11.68 0.02
C ASP A 54 6.04 10.25 0.49
N TYR A 55 5.13 9.36 0.14
CA TYR A 55 5.13 7.99 0.66
C TYR A 55 5.23 6.97 -0.46
N ILE A 56 5.78 5.81 -0.13
CA ILE A 56 5.74 4.63 -0.99
C ILE A 56 4.73 3.69 -0.37
N VAL A 57 3.68 3.35 -1.11
CA VAL A 57 2.65 2.44 -0.63
C VAL A 57 2.91 1.04 -1.17
N ASP A 58 2.59 0.02 -0.39
CA ASP A 58 2.89 -1.36 -0.79
C ASP A 58 2.11 -1.76 -2.04
N PHE A 59 0.81 -1.53 -2.04
CA PHE A 59 -0.07 -1.80 -3.17
C PHE A 59 -1.05 -0.67 -3.34
N LEU A 60 -1.34 -0.33 -4.58
CA LEU A 60 -2.30 0.71 -4.91
C LEU A 60 -3.26 0.19 -5.97
N LEU A 61 -4.56 0.34 -5.72
CA LEU A 61 -5.60 0.14 -6.71
C LEU A 61 -6.05 1.53 -7.16
N PRO A 62 -5.47 2.06 -8.25
CA PRO A 62 -5.71 3.45 -8.61
C PRO A 62 -7.14 3.74 -9.06
N ASP A 63 -7.83 2.73 -9.57
CA ASP A 63 -9.18 2.92 -10.09
C ASP A 63 -10.20 3.24 -8.98
N ILE A 64 -9.91 2.85 -7.75
CA ILE A 64 -10.78 3.14 -6.59
C ILE A 64 -10.03 3.86 -5.47
N ASN A 65 -8.82 4.32 -5.72
CA ASN A 65 -7.99 5.03 -4.74
C ASN A 65 -7.83 4.25 -3.44
N LEU A 66 -7.58 2.96 -3.55
CA LEU A 66 -7.38 2.10 -2.39
C LEU A 66 -5.89 1.79 -2.24
N VAL A 67 -5.38 2.02 -1.04
CA VAL A 67 -4.01 1.67 -0.66
C VAL A 67 -4.07 0.45 0.25
N ILE A 68 -3.26 -0.55 -0.04
CA ILE A 68 -3.13 -1.75 0.79
C ILE A 68 -1.72 -1.78 1.35
N GLU A 69 -1.61 -1.86 2.68
CA GLU A 69 -0.33 -1.91 3.37
C GLU A 69 -0.20 -3.23 4.11
N VAL A 70 0.99 -3.81 4.05
CA VAL A 70 1.30 -5.03 4.79
C VAL A 70 2.35 -4.67 5.85
N ASP A 71 1.97 -4.76 7.11
CA ASP A 71 2.82 -4.34 8.20
C ASP A 71 3.60 -5.51 8.78
N GLY A 72 4.91 -5.27 9.00
CA GLY A 72 5.75 -6.25 9.66
C GLY A 72 5.39 -6.40 11.14
N ALA A 73 6.04 -7.35 11.79
CA ALA A 73 5.73 -7.69 13.17
C ALA A 73 6.21 -6.68 14.20
N TYR A 74 6.93 -5.65 13.80
CA TYR A 74 7.53 -4.70 14.71
C TYR A 74 6.77 -3.41 14.77
N HIS A 75 5.76 -3.35 15.62
CA HIS A 75 5.04 -2.11 15.87
C HIS A 75 4.97 -1.82 17.35
N ALA A 76 5.95 -2.32 18.06
CA ALA A 76 5.98 -2.15 19.50
C ALA A 76 6.42 -0.74 19.90
N GLU A 77 6.99 0.03 19.00
CA GLU A 77 7.46 1.36 19.33
C GLU A 77 6.39 2.39 19.08
N ARG A 78 6.16 3.22 20.09
CA ARG A 78 5.16 4.27 20.05
C ARG A 78 5.36 5.23 18.87
N GLN A 79 6.61 5.53 18.57
CA GLN A 79 6.95 6.42 17.47
C GLN A 79 6.46 5.87 16.13
N GLN A 80 6.60 4.57 15.95
CA GLN A 80 6.16 3.90 14.73
C GLN A 80 4.64 4.03 14.56
N GLU A 81 3.89 3.86 15.66
CA GLU A 81 2.44 3.98 15.61
C GLU A 81 2.01 5.40 15.25
N GLU A 82 2.66 6.40 15.82
CA GLU A 82 2.35 7.80 15.53
C GLU A 82 2.66 8.15 14.08
N ASP A 83 3.78 7.66 13.56
CA ASP A 83 4.16 7.88 12.17
C ASP A 83 3.17 7.21 11.21
N ASP A 84 2.69 6.03 11.55
CA ASP A 84 1.70 5.32 10.74
C ASP A 84 0.37 6.05 10.71
N GLU A 85 -0.06 6.62 11.85
CA GLU A 85 -1.28 7.42 11.90
C GLU A 85 -1.18 8.67 11.04
N LEU A 86 -0.06 9.38 11.12
CA LEU A 86 0.17 10.57 10.31
C LEU A 86 0.17 10.23 8.83
N ARG A 87 0.83 9.14 8.48
CA ARG A 87 0.89 8.64 7.11
C ARG A 87 -0.52 8.37 6.57
N GLU A 88 -1.34 7.69 7.36
CA GLU A 88 -2.71 7.39 6.95
C GLU A 88 -3.54 8.65 6.80
N GLN A 89 -3.39 9.61 7.71
CA GLN A 89 -4.09 10.89 7.61
C GLN A 89 -3.69 11.64 6.34
N ASP A 90 -2.40 11.66 6.02
CA ASP A 90 -1.93 12.33 4.81
C ASP A 90 -2.49 11.67 3.55
N LEU A 91 -2.51 10.34 3.52
CA LEU A 91 -3.07 9.62 2.39
C LEU A 91 -4.58 9.87 2.26
N ASN A 92 -5.29 9.93 3.38
CA ASN A 92 -6.71 10.25 3.40
C ASN A 92 -6.97 11.66 2.86
N LYS A 93 -6.11 12.61 3.18
CA LYS A 93 -6.24 13.98 2.66
C LYS A 93 -6.07 14.03 1.14
N LEU A 94 -5.35 13.08 0.58
CA LEU A 94 -5.17 12.97 -0.87
C LEU A 94 -6.27 12.12 -1.51
N ASN A 95 -7.30 11.78 -0.74
CA ASN A 95 -8.47 11.01 -1.19
C ASN A 95 -8.20 9.53 -1.41
N TYR A 96 -7.21 8.99 -0.71
CA TYR A 96 -6.96 7.55 -0.71
C TYR A 96 -7.49 6.92 0.57
N ASN A 97 -8.11 5.77 0.44
CA ASN A 97 -8.47 4.93 1.58
C ASN A 97 -7.35 3.94 1.83
N VAL A 98 -7.05 3.66 3.09
CA VAL A 98 -5.97 2.76 3.45
C VAL A 98 -6.54 1.57 4.22
N ILE A 99 -6.16 0.36 3.78
CA ILE A 99 -6.48 -0.86 4.50
C ILE A 99 -5.16 -1.54 4.84
N ARG A 100 -5.04 -2.01 6.07
CA ARG A 100 -3.80 -2.60 6.57
C ARG A 100 -4.00 -4.04 7.00
N PHE A 101 -3.01 -4.85 6.70
CA PHE A 101 -2.96 -6.24 7.14
C PHE A 101 -1.62 -6.50 7.78
N SER A 102 -1.59 -7.37 8.78
CA SER A 102 -0.33 -7.81 9.35
C SER A 102 0.30 -8.88 8.47
N ASN A 103 1.61 -9.09 8.62
CA ASN A 103 2.28 -10.20 7.96
C ASN A 103 1.62 -11.53 8.32
N GLU A 104 1.24 -11.69 9.57
CA GLU A 104 0.58 -12.90 10.05
C GLU A 104 -0.73 -13.17 9.32
N GLU A 105 -1.55 -12.14 9.14
CA GLU A 105 -2.81 -12.28 8.42
C GLU A 105 -2.57 -12.73 6.98
N VAL A 106 -1.60 -12.11 6.32
CA VAL A 106 -1.31 -12.45 4.92
C VAL A 106 -0.76 -13.87 4.80
N LEU A 107 0.13 -14.27 5.70
CA LEU A 107 0.78 -15.57 5.61
C LEU A 107 -0.09 -16.71 6.08
N HIS A 108 -1.00 -16.47 7.03
CA HIS A 108 -1.77 -17.54 7.66
C HIS A 108 -3.28 -17.44 7.48
N ASP A 109 -3.79 -16.34 6.95
CA ASP A 109 -5.23 -16.13 6.81
C ASP A 109 -5.54 -15.37 5.52
N ILE A 110 -4.89 -15.78 4.45
CA ILE A 110 -4.95 -15.07 3.16
C ILE A 110 -6.38 -14.98 2.62
N ASP A 111 -7.20 -16.01 2.83
CA ASP A 111 -8.56 -16.00 2.32
C ASP A 111 -9.37 -14.85 2.94
N ASN A 112 -9.18 -14.60 4.23
CA ASN A 112 -9.84 -13.49 4.91
C ASN A 112 -9.31 -12.13 4.41
N VAL A 113 -8.01 -12.06 4.13
CA VAL A 113 -7.41 -10.85 3.56
C VAL A 113 -8.05 -10.53 2.21
N ILE A 114 -8.14 -11.53 1.34
CA ILE A 114 -8.73 -11.34 0.01
C ILE A 114 -10.21 -11.00 0.11
N ASP A 115 -10.94 -11.60 1.03
CA ASP A 115 -12.35 -11.28 1.27
C ASP A 115 -12.52 -9.81 1.66
N LYS A 116 -11.67 -9.30 2.53
CA LYS A 116 -11.72 -7.89 2.94
C LYS A 116 -11.43 -6.95 1.78
N ILE A 117 -10.45 -7.29 0.97
CA ILE A 117 -10.13 -6.49 -0.22
C ILE A 117 -11.32 -6.52 -1.19
N SER A 118 -11.90 -7.69 -1.42
CA SER A 118 -13.07 -7.83 -2.29
C SER A 118 -14.25 -7.01 -1.78
N GLY A 119 -14.42 -6.94 -0.47
CA GLY A 119 -15.45 -6.10 0.14
C GLY A 119 -15.28 -4.64 -0.19
N GLU A 120 -14.04 -4.16 -0.18
CA GLU A 120 -13.73 -2.76 -0.56
C GLU A 120 -14.05 -2.49 -2.03
N LEU A 121 -13.82 -3.47 -2.90
CA LEU A 121 -14.16 -3.34 -4.32
C LEU A 121 -15.66 -3.17 -4.50
N GLN A 122 -16.45 -3.92 -3.77
CA GLN A 122 -17.91 -3.84 -3.85
C GLN A 122 -18.45 -2.52 -3.31
N CYS A 123 -17.85 -2.00 -2.26
CA CYS A 123 -18.27 -0.73 -1.67
C CYS A 123 -18.05 0.46 -2.60
N ASN A 124 -17.18 0.31 -3.60
CA ASN A 124 -16.81 1.40 -4.51
C ASN A 124 -17.51 1.30 -5.88
N GLU A 125 -18.43 0.42 -6.02
CA GLU A 125 -19.19 0.30 -7.26
C GLU A 125 -20.29 1.36 -7.38
#